data_66c60616cd028d1cf963d5ef08b0861e
#
_entry.id   66c60616cd028d1cf963d5ef08b0861e
#
_cell.length_a   1.000
_cell.length_b   1.000
_cell.length_c   1.000
_cell.angle_alpha   90.00
_cell.angle_beta   90.00
_cell.angle_gamma   90.00
#
_symmetry.space_group_name_H-M   'P 1'
#
loop_
_entity.id
_entity.type
_entity.pdbx_description
1 polymer ?
#
loop_
_entity_poly.entity_id
_entity_poly.type
_entity_poly.pdbx_seq_one_letter_code
_entity_poly.pdbx_strand_id
1 'polypeptide(L)'
;ENLSNMAKQAREAIGASDLTVIADRGYFKSDEILACQQAGITAIVPKTGTSGAKADGRFDKADFIYDPGADEYQCPAGQRLIWRFSRIEAGLKLHRYWSSHCPRCTIKELCTPSDYRRVSRWEHQSVLEDMQIRLDLAPDSMRIRRQTVEHPFGTLKLWMGSAHFLTRTLERVSTEMSLQ
;
A
#
# COMPACT_ATOMS: atom_id res chain seq x y z
N GLU A 1 -6.79 5.32 -8.95
CA GLU A 1 -5.70 6.25 -9.26
C GLU A 1 -5.88 7.66 -8.68
N ASN A 2 -6.73 7.86 -7.69
CA ASN A 2 -7.04 9.20 -7.19
C ASN A 2 -7.44 9.19 -5.71
N LEU A 3 -6.80 8.37 -4.88
CA LEU A 3 -7.15 8.28 -3.46
C LEU A 3 -7.08 9.66 -2.79
N SER A 4 -5.98 10.39 -2.98
CA SER A 4 -5.76 11.70 -2.36
C SER A 4 -6.76 12.75 -2.85
N ASN A 5 -7.08 12.75 -4.15
CA ASN A 5 -8.05 13.68 -4.72
C ASN A 5 -9.47 13.40 -4.21
N MET A 6 -9.90 12.14 -4.24
CA MET A 6 -11.21 11.73 -3.69
C MET A 6 -11.33 12.06 -2.20
N ALA A 7 -10.27 11.80 -1.43
CA ALA A 7 -10.24 12.10 -0.01
C ALA A 7 -10.34 13.61 0.28
N LYS A 8 -9.67 14.46 -0.50
CA LYS A 8 -9.77 15.92 -0.40
C LYS A 8 -11.19 16.40 -0.71
N GLN A 9 -11.80 15.92 -1.79
CA GLN A 9 -13.18 16.24 -2.16
C GLN A 9 -14.17 15.79 -1.07
N ALA A 10 -14.01 14.58 -0.53
CA ALA A 10 -14.85 14.09 0.56
C ALA A 10 -14.72 14.97 1.81
N ARG A 11 -13.51 15.34 2.20
CA ARG A 11 -13.26 16.24 3.34
C ARG A 11 -13.95 17.59 3.16
N GLU A 12 -13.87 18.17 1.97
CA GLU A 12 -14.52 19.42 1.64
C GLU A 12 -16.04 19.30 1.67
N ALA A 13 -16.60 18.24 1.08
CA ALA A 13 -18.04 18.02 1.02
C ALA A 13 -18.68 17.84 2.41
N ILE A 14 -17.98 17.19 3.36
CA ILE A 14 -18.49 16.98 4.73
C ILE A 14 -18.08 18.09 5.70
N GLY A 15 -17.24 19.06 5.26
CA GLY A 15 -16.75 20.16 6.10
C GLY A 15 -15.91 19.72 7.30
N ALA A 16 -15.23 18.56 7.22
CA ALA A 16 -14.45 18.00 8.32
C ALA A 16 -13.05 18.62 8.38
N SER A 17 -12.55 18.92 9.59
CA SER A 17 -11.15 19.30 9.83
C SER A 17 -10.22 18.10 9.70
N ASP A 18 -10.64 16.96 10.27
CA ASP A 18 -9.90 15.70 10.29
C ASP A 18 -10.67 14.63 9.51
N LEU A 19 -9.96 13.90 8.67
CA LEU A 19 -10.54 12.82 7.89
C LEU A 19 -9.65 11.58 7.94
N THR A 20 -10.26 10.43 8.29
CA THR A 20 -9.66 9.12 8.09
C THR A 20 -10.35 8.43 6.91
N VAL A 21 -9.57 8.04 5.91
CA VAL A 21 -10.04 7.36 4.70
C VAL A 21 -9.63 5.89 4.75
N ILE A 22 -10.61 5.01 4.62
CA ILE A 22 -10.38 3.56 4.53
C ILE A 22 -10.67 3.13 3.09
N ALA A 23 -9.64 2.64 2.40
CA ALA A 23 -9.77 2.19 1.01
C ALA A 23 -9.36 0.72 0.87
N ASP A 24 -9.76 0.09 -0.23
CA ASP A 24 -9.35 -1.27 -0.49
C ASP A 24 -7.91 -1.36 -1.06
N ARG A 25 -7.43 -2.58 -1.20
CA ARG A 25 -6.08 -2.88 -1.70
C ARG A 25 -5.80 -2.28 -3.09
N GLY A 26 -6.81 -2.11 -3.94
CA GLY A 26 -6.68 -1.53 -5.27
C GLY A 26 -6.21 -0.07 -5.26
N TYR A 27 -6.44 0.64 -4.17
CA TYR A 27 -6.01 2.03 -3.98
C TYR A 27 -4.61 2.16 -3.37
N PHE A 28 -3.92 1.04 -3.10
CA PHE A 28 -2.57 1.10 -2.53
C PHE A 28 -1.57 1.64 -3.56
N LYS A 29 -1.19 2.90 -3.41
CA LYS A 29 -0.17 3.58 -4.20
C LYS A 29 0.62 4.52 -3.30
N SER A 30 1.94 4.38 -3.29
CA SER A 30 2.81 5.03 -2.31
C SER A 30 2.75 6.56 -2.36
N ASP A 31 2.75 7.14 -3.56
CA ASP A 31 2.64 8.57 -3.80
C ASP A 31 1.27 9.14 -3.38
N GLU A 32 0.17 8.40 -3.61
CA GLU A 32 -1.17 8.81 -3.19
C GLU A 32 -1.33 8.79 -1.67
N ILE A 33 -0.75 7.80 -0.99
CA ILE A 33 -0.74 7.71 0.48
C ILE A 33 0.07 8.87 1.07
N LEU A 34 1.22 9.20 0.48
CA LEU A 34 2.00 10.37 0.85
C LEU A 34 1.20 11.66 0.64
N ALA A 35 0.52 11.80 -0.50
CA ALA A 35 -0.30 12.98 -0.79
C ALA A 35 -1.49 13.14 0.18
N CYS A 36 -2.08 12.04 0.66
CA CYS A 36 -3.06 12.08 1.74
C CYS A 36 -2.44 12.63 3.04
N GLN A 37 -1.29 12.10 3.46
CA GLN A 37 -0.59 12.55 4.66
C GLN A 37 -0.20 14.02 4.59
N GLN A 38 0.34 14.49 3.45
CA GLN A 38 0.68 15.89 3.22
C GLN A 38 -0.55 16.83 3.27
N ALA A 39 -1.71 16.30 2.92
CA ALA A 39 -2.99 17.01 3.04
C ALA A 39 -3.61 16.92 4.45
N GLY A 40 -2.95 16.33 5.44
CA GLY A 40 -3.51 16.11 6.78
C GLY A 40 -4.64 15.08 6.80
N ILE A 41 -4.69 14.16 5.83
CA ILE A 41 -5.68 13.09 5.75
C ILE A 41 -5.05 11.77 6.15
N THR A 42 -5.64 11.07 7.10
CA THR A 42 -5.18 9.75 7.53
C THR A 42 -5.70 8.68 6.58
N ALA A 43 -4.79 7.99 5.88
CA ALA A 43 -5.14 6.88 5.00
C ALA A 43 -4.91 5.54 5.70
N ILE A 44 -5.85 4.59 5.51
CA ILE A 44 -5.77 3.19 5.91
C ILE A 44 -6.06 2.34 4.68
N VAL A 45 -5.01 1.74 4.10
CA VAL A 45 -5.09 0.98 2.84
C VAL A 45 -4.27 -0.30 2.98
N PRO A 46 -4.86 -1.49 2.79
CA PRO A 46 -4.10 -2.73 2.87
C PRO A 46 -3.03 -2.81 1.79
N LYS A 47 -1.82 -3.19 2.20
CA LYS A 47 -0.71 -3.35 1.28
C LYS A 47 -0.97 -4.46 0.27
N THR A 48 -0.62 -4.22 -0.99
CA THR A 48 -0.60 -5.25 -2.02
C THR A 48 0.63 -6.13 -1.83
N GLY A 49 0.44 -7.41 -1.59
CA GLY A 49 1.53 -8.40 -1.57
C GLY A 49 2.01 -8.64 -3.01
N THR A 50 3.20 -8.14 -3.35
CA THR A 50 3.78 -8.29 -4.69
C THR A 50 4.93 -9.31 -4.75
N SER A 51 5.37 -9.82 -3.60
CA SER A 51 6.48 -10.77 -3.52
C SER A 51 5.98 -12.21 -3.48
N GLY A 52 6.39 -13.02 -4.46
CA GLY A 52 6.23 -14.48 -4.43
C GLY A 52 7.21 -15.20 -3.50
N ALA A 53 8.13 -14.48 -2.85
CA ALA A 53 9.20 -15.08 -2.05
C ALA A 53 8.67 -16.00 -0.94
N LYS A 54 7.61 -15.60 -0.23
CA LYS A 54 6.96 -16.44 0.79
C LYS A 54 6.34 -17.71 0.21
N ALA A 55 5.70 -17.62 -0.96
CA ALA A 55 5.12 -18.77 -1.64
C ALA A 55 6.21 -19.78 -2.06
N ASP A 56 7.40 -19.28 -2.35
CA ASP A 56 8.58 -20.08 -2.68
C ASP A 56 9.37 -20.54 -1.42
N GLY A 57 8.84 -20.33 -0.21
CA GLY A 57 9.52 -20.66 1.04
C GLY A 57 10.74 -19.79 1.36
N ARG A 58 10.86 -18.62 0.72
CA ARG A 58 11.99 -17.69 0.93
C ARG A 58 11.58 -16.49 1.78
N PHE A 59 12.57 -15.88 2.42
CA PHE A 59 12.39 -14.64 3.17
C PHE A 59 11.84 -13.52 2.29
N ASP A 60 10.83 -12.80 2.80
CA ASP A 60 10.32 -11.60 2.15
C ASP A 60 10.95 -10.32 2.74
N LYS A 61 10.43 -9.15 2.36
CA LYS A 61 10.97 -7.87 2.85
C LYS A 61 10.72 -7.67 4.36
N ALA A 62 9.67 -8.26 4.92
CA ALA A 62 9.31 -8.09 6.32
C ALA A 62 10.28 -8.80 7.27
N ASP A 63 11.01 -9.82 6.76
CA ASP A 63 12.02 -10.53 7.53
C ASP A 63 13.35 -9.73 7.68
N PHE A 64 13.44 -8.55 7.06
CA PHE A 64 14.59 -7.65 7.12
C PHE A 64 14.25 -6.46 7.99
N ILE A 65 14.94 -6.31 9.11
CA ILE A 65 14.69 -5.28 10.11
C ILE A 65 15.46 -4.02 9.71
N TYR A 66 14.78 -2.89 9.56
CA TYR A 66 15.42 -1.61 9.27
C TYR A 66 15.87 -0.91 10.56
N ASP A 67 17.10 -0.46 10.58
CA ASP A 67 17.65 0.41 11.62
C ASP A 67 17.70 1.86 11.08
N PRO A 68 16.83 2.75 11.54
CA PRO A 68 16.84 4.14 11.09
C PRO A 68 18.05 4.95 11.59
N GLY A 69 18.67 4.52 12.70
CA GLY A 69 19.84 5.20 13.24
C GLY A 69 21.10 4.99 12.41
N ALA A 70 21.24 3.81 11.82
CA ALA A 70 22.37 3.45 10.97
C ALA A 70 22.07 3.54 9.46
N ASP A 71 20.81 3.77 9.07
CA ASP A 71 20.30 3.68 7.69
C ASP A 71 20.68 2.37 7.00
N GLU A 72 20.38 1.25 7.64
CA GLU A 72 20.69 -0.08 7.13
C GLU A 72 19.64 -1.11 7.52
N TYR A 73 19.71 -2.30 6.90
CA TYR A 73 18.88 -3.43 7.28
C TYR A 73 19.71 -4.53 7.93
N GLN A 74 19.12 -5.22 8.90
CA GLN A 74 19.61 -6.50 9.39
C GLN A 74 18.84 -7.63 8.69
N CYS A 75 19.57 -8.60 8.11
CA CYS A 75 18.96 -9.77 7.48
C CYS A 75 18.77 -10.93 8.49
N PRO A 76 17.96 -11.97 8.13
CA PRO A 76 17.76 -13.13 9.00
C PRO A 76 19.02 -13.89 9.40
N ALA A 77 20.12 -13.78 8.62
CA ALA A 77 21.44 -14.30 8.97
C ALA A 77 22.26 -13.37 9.88
N GLY A 78 21.65 -12.29 10.42
CA GLY A 78 22.32 -11.33 11.28
C GLY A 78 23.29 -10.38 10.57
N GLN A 79 23.36 -10.41 9.23
CA GLN A 79 24.26 -9.55 8.46
C GLN A 79 23.65 -8.19 8.18
N ARG A 80 24.50 -7.15 8.14
CA ARG A 80 24.09 -5.78 7.80
C ARG A 80 24.00 -5.62 6.29
N LEU A 81 22.87 -5.08 5.82
CA LEU A 81 22.66 -4.65 4.45
C LEU A 81 22.79 -3.13 4.43
N ILE A 82 23.92 -2.65 3.98
CA ILE A 82 24.21 -1.22 3.91
C ILE A 82 23.65 -0.60 2.64
N TRP A 83 23.37 0.71 2.66
CA TRP A 83 23.03 1.47 1.49
C TRP A 83 24.12 1.36 0.43
N ARG A 84 23.73 1.24 -0.83
CA ARG A 84 24.65 1.12 -1.96
C ARG A 84 24.47 2.21 -2.99
N PHE A 85 23.24 2.43 -3.42
CA PHE A 85 22.88 3.50 -4.33
C PHE A 85 21.38 3.79 -4.27
N SER A 86 21.00 4.89 -4.90
CA SER A 86 19.60 5.27 -5.10
C SER A 86 19.31 5.44 -6.58
N ARG A 87 18.09 5.11 -6.98
CA ARG A 87 17.60 5.35 -8.34
C ARG A 87 16.13 5.70 -8.32
N ILE A 88 15.68 6.35 -9.40
CA ILE A 88 14.26 6.62 -9.61
C ILE A 88 13.67 5.46 -10.41
N GLU A 89 12.59 4.86 -9.90
CA GLU A 89 11.82 3.82 -10.54
C GLU A 89 10.34 4.20 -10.47
N ALA A 90 9.66 4.27 -11.61
CA ALA A 90 8.26 4.69 -11.70
C ALA A 90 7.94 5.99 -10.93
N GLY A 91 8.85 6.97 -10.97
CA GLY A 91 8.72 8.25 -10.27
C GLY A 91 9.06 8.23 -8.77
N LEU A 92 9.37 7.07 -8.21
CA LEU A 92 9.74 6.94 -6.80
C LEU A 92 11.26 6.81 -6.66
N LYS A 93 11.85 7.57 -5.73
CA LYS A 93 13.26 7.43 -5.38
C LYS A 93 13.44 6.27 -4.42
N LEU A 94 14.11 5.22 -4.89
CA LEU A 94 14.36 3.98 -4.17
C LEU A 94 15.82 3.86 -3.79
N HIS A 95 16.08 3.63 -2.51
CA HIS A 95 17.37 3.26 -1.95
C HIS A 95 17.53 1.75 -2.02
N ARG A 96 18.72 1.28 -2.38
CA ARG A 96 19.05 -0.14 -2.50
C ARG A 96 20.09 -0.54 -1.47
N TYR A 97 19.78 -1.60 -0.74
CA TYR A 97 20.60 -2.14 0.35
C TYR A 97 20.93 -3.60 0.09
N TRP A 98 22.18 -4.00 0.31
CA TRP A 98 22.59 -5.41 0.36
C TRP A 98 23.90 -5.61 1.10
N SER A 99 24.17 -6.86 1.53
CA SER A 99 25.40 -7.28 2.17
C SER A 99 26.36 -7.93 1.17
N SER A 100 27.65 -7.63 1.28
CA SER A 100 28.70 -8.31 0.51
C SER A 100 28.91 -9.77 0.98
N HIS A 101 28.34 -10.17 2.11
CA HIS A 101 28.40 -11.53 2.65
C HIS A 101 27.44 -12.51 1.95
N CYS A 102 26.45 -12.04 1.18
CA CYS A 102 25.42 -12.88 0.56
C CYS A 102 25.96 -14.09 -0.23
N PRO A 103 27.05 -13.99 -1.01
CA PRO A 103 27.58 -15.15 -1.77
C PRO A 103 28.06 -16.30 -0.88
N ARG A 104 28.47 -16.00 0.37
CA ARG A 104 28.99 -16.98 1.35
C ARG A 104 28.00 -17.28 2.48
N CYS A 105 26.75 -16.85 2.34
CA CYS A 105 25.72 -17.01 3.36
C CYS A 105 25.23 -18.46 3.43
N THR A 106 25.18 -19.04 4.60
CA THR A 106 24.74 -20.44 4.83
C THR A 106 23.25 -20.67 4.57
N ILE A 107 22.42 -19.61 4.69
CA ILE A 107 20.97 -19.64 4.43
C ILE A 107 20.59 -18.93 3.14
N LYS A 108 21.54 -18.81 2.19
CA LYS A 108 21.33 -18.07 0.94
C LYS A 108 20.15 -18.63 0.12
N GLU A 109 19.98 -19.94 0.06
CA GLU A 109 18.90 -20.61 -0.68
C GLU A 109 17.51 -20.22 -0.18
N LEU A 110 17.35 -20.01 1.13
CA LEU A 110 16.12 -19.50 1.74
C LEU A 110 15.92 -17.99 1.57
N CYS A 111 16.89 -17.30 0.99
CA CYS A 111 16.87 -15.85 0.88
C CYS A 111 16.74 -15.36 -0.56
N THR A 112 17.64 -15.80 -1.46
CA THR A 112 17.66 -15.30 -2.85
C THR A 112 18.39 -16.28 -3.79
N PRO A 113 17.86 -16.48 -5.02
CA PRO A 113 18.58 -17.22 -6.06
C PRO A 113 19.70 -16.38 -6.71
N SER A 114 19.68 -15.05 -6.51
CA SER A 114 20.69 -14.13 -7.06
C SER A 114 21.94 -14.07 -6.17
N ASP A 115 23.04 -13.48 -6.66
CA ASP A 115 24.27 -13.30 -5.87
C ASP A 115 24.02 -12.52 -4.59
N TYR A 116 23.18 -11.51 -4.65
CA TYR A 116 22.87 -10.63 -3.52
C TYR A 116 21.36 -10.50 -3.32
N ARG A 117 20.91 -10.56 -2.06
CA ARG A 117 19.57 -10.13 -1.67
C ARG A 117 19.54 -8.60 -1.63
N ARG A 118 18.85 -7.99 -2.59
CA ARG A 118 18.65 -6.55 -2.64
C ARG A 118 17.35 -6.17 -1.98
N VAL A 119 17.41 -5.32 -0.96
CA VAL A 119 16.24 -4.73 -0.31
C VAL A 119 16.08 -3.31 -0.80
N SER A 120 14.86 -2.95 -1.20
CA SER A 120 14.53 -1.60 -1.66
C SER A 120 13.77 -0.86 -0.58
N ARG A 121 14.14 0.40 -0.35
CA ARG A 121 13.42 1.32 0.54
C ARG A 121 13.10 2.59 -0.23
N TRP A 122 11.84 2.97 -0.24
CA TRP A 122 11.43 4.26 -0.77
C TRP A 122 11.86 5.38 0.20
N GLU A 123 12.22 6.56 -0.31
CA GLU A 123 12.67 7.69 0.54
C GLU A 123 11.63 8.08 1.61
N HIS A 124 10.33 7.95 1.30
CA HIS A 124 9.21 8.17 2.22
C HIS A 124 8.62 6.86 2.77
N GLN A 125 9.42 5.81 2.91
CA GLN A 125 8.94 4.50 3.37
C GLN A 125 8.29 4.56 4.76
N SER A 126 8.71 5.48 5.65
CA SER A 126 8.11 5.68 6.97
C SER A 126 6.61 5.95 6.91
N VAL A 127 6.16 6.69 5.89
CA VAL A 127 4.73 6.96 5.67
C VAL A 127 3.92 5.68 5.50
N LEU A 128 4.49 4.71 4.77
CA LEU A 128 3.84 3.41 4.55
C LEU A 128 3.93 2.51 5.79
N GLU A 129 4.99 2.65 6.57
CA GLU A 129 5.18 1.94 7.84
C GLU A 129 4.18 2.45 8.88
N ASP A 130 4.02 3.77 9.02
CA ASP A 130 3.02 4.40 9.90
C ASP A 130 1.59 4.03 9.50
N MET A 131 1.29 3.98 8.19
CA MET A 131 -0.01 3.51 7.70
C MET A 131 -0.25 2.03 8.05
N GLN A 132 0.78 1.18 7.93
CA GLN A 132 0.67 -0.23 8.31
C GLN A 132 0.40 -0.38 9.81
N ILE A 133 1.10 0.37 10.67
CA ILE A 133 0.84 0.39 12.12
C ILE A 133 -0.60 0.78 12.40
N ARG A 134 -1.12 1.81 11.73
CA ARG A 134 -2.54 2.22 11.87
C ARG A 134 -3.51 1.11 11.46
N LEU A 135 -3.21 0.42 10.36
CA LEU A 135 -4.02 -0.72 9.92
C LEU A 135 -4.02 -1.86 10.93
N ASP A 136 -2.86 -2.18 11.51
CA ASP A 136 -2.69 -3.24 12.51
C ASP A 136 -3.42 -2.90 13.82
N LEU A 137 -3.45 -1.61 14.21
CA LEU A 137 -4.19 -1.10 15.37
C LEU A 137 -5.71 -1.03 15.13
N ALA A 138 -6.16 -1.08 13.89
CA ALA A 138 -7.58 -1.01 13.52
C ALA A 138 -8.01 -2.25 12.70
N PRO A 139 -7.96 -3.48 13.27
CA PRO A 139 -8.21 -4.73 12.54
C PRO A 139 -9.61 -4.81 11.92
N ASP A 140 -10.58 -4.12 12.54
CA ASP A 140 -11.95 -4.07 12.06
C ASP A 140 -12.20 -3.09 10.91
N SER A 141 -11.23 -2.25 10.58
CA SER A 141 -11.39 -1.18 9.59
C SER A 141 -11.87 -1.70 8.23
N MET A 142 -11.29 -2.81 7.78
CA MET A 142 -11.67 -3.42 6.50
C MET A 142 -13.05 -4.10 6.56
N ARG A 143 -13.46 -4.62 7.72
CA ARG A 143 -14.81 -5.16 7.94
C ARG A 143 -15.85 -4.04 7.90
N ILE A 144 -15.57 -2.95 8.61
CA ILE A 144 -16.43 -1.75 8.64
C ILE A 144 -16.59 -1.18 7.22
N ARG A 145 -15.47 -1.00 6.48
CA ARG A 145 -15.51 -0.56 5.09
C ARG A 145 -16.42 -1.45 4.24
N ARG A 146 -16.26 -2.76 4.34
CA ARG A 146 -17.05 -3.71 3.56
C ARG A 146 -18.54 -3.57 3.86
N GLN A 147 -18.91 -3.50 5.12
CA GLN A 147 -20.30 -3.31 5.55
C GLN A 147 -20.88 -1.97 5.07
N THR A 148 -20.07 -0.91 5.08
CA THR A 148 -20.55 0.44 4.73
C THR A 148 -20.64 0.66 3.22
N VAL A 149 -19.70 0.14 2.44
CA VAL A 149 -19.60 0.40 0.99
C VAL A 149 -20.31 -0.67 0.17
N GLU A 150 -20.12 -1.96 0.50
CA GLU A 150 -20.66 -3.06 -0.32
C GLU A 150 -22.16 -3.25 -0.12
N HIS A 151 -22.69 -2.95 1.06
CA HIS A 151 -24.12 -3.09 1.34
C HIS A 151 -24.99 -2.18 0.44
N PRO A 152 -24.71 -0.88 0.27
CA PRO A 152 -25.45 -0.02 -0.67
C PRO A 152 -25.39 -0.54 -2.11
N PHE A 153 -24.20 -0.96 -2.58
CA PHE A 153 -24.06 -1.54 -3.92
C PHE A 153 -24.80 -2.87 -4.07
N GLY A 154 -24.83 -3.69 -3.03
CA GLY A 154 -25.64 -4.92 -3.00
C GLY A 154 -27.13 -4.62 -3.11
N THR A 155 -27.61 -3.62 -2.40
CA THR A 155 -29.00 -3.14 -2.50
C THR A 155 -29.33 -2.64 -3.91
N LEU A 156 -28.52 -1.77 -4.49
CA LEU A 156 -28.70 -1.27 -5.85
C LEU A 156 -28.74 -2.40 -6.88
N LYS A 157 -27.83 -3.36 -6.77
CA LYS A 157 -27.75 -4.47 -7.75
C LYS A 157 -28.87 -5.51 -7.60
N LEU A 158 -29.21 -5.89 -6.38
CA LEU A 158 -30.12 -7.01 -6.12
C LEU A 158 -31.57 -6.55 -5.96
N TRP A 159 -31.81 -5.39 -5.33
CA TRP A 159 -33.16 -4.94 -5.01
C TRP A 159 -33.71 -3.95 -6.04
N MET A 160 -32.84 -3.12 -6.62
CA MET A 160 -33.24 -2.15 -7.65
C MET A 160 -33.00 -2.66 -9.08
N GLY A 161 -32.49 -3.88 -9.24
CA GLY A 161 -32.28 -4.51 -10.55
C GLY A 161 -31.10 -3.94 -11.36
N SER A 162 -30.28 -3.06 -10.76
CA SER A 162 -29.16 -2.40 -11.43
C SER A 162 -27.91 -3.25 -11.47
N ALA A 163 -28.01 -4.46 -12.03
CA ALA A 163 -26.89 -5.41 -12.10
C ALA A 163 -25.76 -4.93 -13.04
N HIS A 164 -26.06 -4.05 -14.00
CA HIS A 164 -25.13 -3.45 -14.95
C HIS A 164 -25.67 -2.12 -15.44
N PHE A 165 -24.81 -1.23 -15.90
CA PHE A 165 -25.24 0.01 -16.53
C PHE A 165 -25.88 -0.25 -17.89
N LEU A 166 -27.00 0.40 -18.15
CA LEU A 166 -27.71 0.35 -19.42
C LEU A 166 -27.04 1.27 -20.45
N THR A 167 -26.33 2.29 -19.98
CA THR A 167 -25.65 3.29 -20.83
C THR A 167 -24.13 3.02 -20.90
N ARG A 168 -23.50 3.62 -21.93
CA ARG A 168 -22.06 3.50 -22.15
C ARG A 168 -21.37 4.83 -22.08
N THR A 169 -20.53 5.35 -21.79
CA THR A 169 -19.80 6.62 -21.57
C THR A 169 -19.93 7.11 -20.15
N LEU A 170 -18.86 7.69 -19.64
CA LEU A 170 -18.80 8.15 -18.26
C LEU A 170 -19.92 9.14 -17.91
N GLU A 171 -20.23 10.06 -18.81
CA GLU A 171 -21.28 11.06 -18.62
C GLU A 171 -22.67 10.42 -18.46
N ARG A 172 -23.01 9.48 -19.34
CA ARG A 172 -24.32 8.80 -19.31
C ARG A 172 -24.43 7.85 -18.11
N VAL A 173 -23.38 7.14 -17.79
CA VAL A 173 -23.31 6.30 -16.58
C VAL A 173 -23.45 7.14 -15.31
N SER A 174 -22.84 8.32 -15.27
CA SER A 174 -22.99 9.25 -14.14
C SER A 174 -24.43 9.73 -14.01
N THR A 175 -25.10 10.04 -15.12
CA THR A 175 -26.52 10.41 -15.12
C THR A 175 -27.40 9.24 -14.65
N GLU A 176 -27.14 8.01 -15.14
CA GLU A 176 -27.86 6.81 -14.72
C GLU A 176 -27.71 6.56 -13.22
N MET A 177 -26.51 6.69 -12.67
CA MET A 177 -26.25 6.57 -11.21
C MET A 177 -26.98 7.66 -10.40
N SER A 178 -27.15 8.85 -10.95
CA SER A 178 -27.85 9.95 -10.25
C SER A 178 -29.37 9.78 -10.22
N LEU A 179 -29.91 8.88 -11.03
CA LEU A 179 -31.35 8.58 -11.11
C LEU A 179 -31.75 7.35 -10.28
N GLN A 180 -30.79 6.62 -9.75
CA GLN A 180 -30.96 5.45 -8.87
C GLN A 180 -30.83 5.82 -7.40
#